data_38ddc56f8b4934b89d9d12204835a9b0
#
_entry.id   38ddc56f8b4934b89d9d12204835a9b0
#
_cell.length_a   1.000
_cell.length_b   1.000
_cell.length_c   1.000
_cell.angle_alpha   90.00
_cell.angle_beta   90.00
_cell.angle_gamma   90.00
#
_symmetry.space_group_name_H-M   'P 1'
#
loop_
_entity.id
_entity.type
_entity.pdbx_description
1 polymer ?
#
loop_
_entity_poly.entity_id
_entity_poly.type
_entity_poly.pdbx_seq_one_letter_code
_entity_poly.pdbx_strand_id
1 'polypeptide(L)'
;MTPSFLMLVLAFEWNSKVAYAAQLREAMKWLGEQEGTVFLGQAVAVPGTAMFNTLTDVPLEKVFELPVAEEMQMGMVNGLALEGFVPVSIFPRWNFLLLAMNQLINHLDKISIMSNNGFKTKVIIRTGVGSQRPL
;
A
#
# COMPACT_ATOMS: atom_id res chain seq x y z
N MET A 1 18.07 4.49 -19.48
CA MET A 1 16.71 4.76 -18.96
C MET A 1 16.35 3.63 -18.01
N THR A 2 16.54 3.84 -16.72
CA THR A 2 16.13 2.88 -15.69
C THR A 2 14.72 3.25 -15.24
N PRO A 3 13.75 2.35 -15.33
CA PRO A 3 12.39 2.66 -14.87
C PRO A 3 12.41 2.84 -13.36
N SER A 4 11.95 3.99 -12.90
CA SER A 4 11.81 4.35 -11.46
C SER A 4 10.68 3.58 -10.76
N PHE A 5 10.06 2.65 -11.45
CA PHE A 5 9.08 1.73 -10.90
C PHE A 5 9.78 0.43 -10.54
N LEU A 6 10.47 0.40 -9.41
CA LEU A 6 10.89 -0.86 -8.83
C LEU A 6 9.64 -1.52 -8.22
N MET A 7 8.88 -2.20 -9.07
CA MET A 7 7.99 -3.25 -8.61
C MET A 7 8.92 -4.29 -7.98
N LEU A 8 9.07 -4.22 -6.66
CA LEU A 8 9.72 -5.28 -5.90
C LEU A 8 8.82 -6.50 -5.99
N VAL A 9 8.94 -7.23 -7.10
CA VAL A 9 8.48 -8.60 -7.18
C VAL A 9 9.42 -9.36 -6.28
N LEU A 10 9.05 -9.47 -5.00
CA LEU A 10 9.64 -10.47 -4.14
C LEU A 10 9.45 -11.80 -4.87
N ALA A 11 10.55 -12.40 -5.29
CA ALA A 11 10.58 -13.80 -5.70
C ALA A 11 10.28 -14.63 -4.44
N PHE A 12 9.01 -14.60 -4.05
CA PHE A 12 8.47 -15.49 -3.06
C PHE A 12 8.35 -16.84 -3.74
N GLU A 13 9.07 -17.83 -3.27
CA GLU A 13 8.84 -19.20 -3.74
C GLU A 13 7.37 -19.54 -3.48
N TRP A 14 6.57 -19.58 -4.53
CA TRP A 14 5.16 -19.90 -4.45
C TRP A 14 4.99 -21.34 -3.99
N ASN A 15 4.74 -21.53 -2.71
CA ASN A 15 4.32 -22.82 -2.20
C ASN A 15 2.80 -22.96 -2.41
N SER A 16 2.41 -23.70 -3.42
CA SER A 16 1.02 -23.95 -3.79
C SER A 16 0.13 -24.55 -2.69
N LYS A 17 0.73 -24.97 -1.57
CA LYS A 17 0.04 -25.55 -0.41
C LYS A 17 -0.33 -24.51 0.66
N VAL A 18 0.16 -23.28 0.56
CA VAL A 18 -0.14 -22.23 1.55
C VAL A 18 -1.28 -21.36 1.05
N ALA A 19 -2.30 -21.15 1.89
CA ALA A 19 -3.43 -20.32 1.55
C ALA A 19 -2.98 -18.86 1.26
N TYR A 20 -3.55 -18.23 0.23
CA TYR A 20 -3.24 -16.85 -0.19
C TYR A 20 -3.20 -15.85 0.97
N ALA A 21 -4.17 -15.93 1.89
CA ALA A 21 -4.21 -15.02 3.04
C ALA A 21 -3.00 -15.16 3.97
N ALA A 22 -2.47 -16.37 4.14
CA ALA A 22 -1.27 -16.62 4.95
C ALA A 22 -0.03 -16.02 4.27
N GLN A 23 0.12 -16.17 2.96
CA GLN A 23 1.21 -15.57 2.19
C GLN A 23 1.17 -14.05 2.24
N LEU A 24 -0.02 -13.47 2.12
CA LEU A 24 -0.19 -12.01 2.22
C LEU A 24 0.16 -11.50 3.62
N ARG A 25 -0.21 -12.23 4.67
CA ARG A 25 0.12 -11.90 6.06
C ARG A 25 1.64 -11.93 6.28
N GLU A 26 2.33 -12.96 5.82
CA GLU A 26 3.80 -13.05 5.88
C GLU A 26 4.48 -11.89 5.13
N ALA A 27 3.98 -11.54 3.95
CA ALA A 27 4.50 -10.40 3.20
C ALA A 27 4.33 -9.08 3.95
N MET A 28 3.16 -8.85 4.57
CA MET A 28 2.91 -7.66 5.39
C MET A 28 3.77 -7.62 6.64
N LYS A 29 3.95 -8.75 7.31
CA LYS A 29 4.87 -8.89 8.46
C LYS A 29 6.29 -8.50 8.04
N TRP A 30 6.81 -9.09 6.97
CA TRP A 30 8.15 -8.78 6.47
C TRP A 30 8.31 -7.28 6.15
N LEU A 31 7.31 -6.67 5.50
CA LEU A 31 7.30 -5.23 5.27
C LEU A 31 7.28 -4.44 6.59
N GLY A 32 6.53 -4.90 7.58
CA GLY A 32 6.45 -4.27 8.90
C GLY A 32 7.78 -4.28 9.67
N GLU A 33 8.64 -5.25 9.40
CA GLU A 33 9.98 -5.34 9.97
C GLU A 33 10.99 -4.37 9.31
N GLN A 34 10.67 -3.83 8.13
CA GLN A 34 11.57 -2.91 7.44
C GLN A 34 11.50 -1.52 8.07
N GLU A 35 12.67 -0.89 8.25
CA GLU A 35 12.75 0.49 8.69
C GLU A 35 12.09 1.42 7.63
N GLY A 36 11.37 2.43 8.12
CA GLY A 36 10.73 3.42 7.25
C GLY A 36 9.44 2.95 6.57
N THR A 37 8.99 1.71 6.74
CA THR A 37 7.65 1.32 6.26
C THR A 37 6.56 1.77 7.21
N VAL A 38 5.45 2.23 6.64
CA VAL A 38 4.23 2.60 7.37
C VAL A 38 3.01 2.10 6.59
N PHE A 39 1.97 1.70 7.29
CA PHE A 39 0.74 1.17 6.71
C PHE A 39 -0.40 2.12 7.02
N LEU A 40 -1.10 2.59 6.01
CA LEU A 40 -2.21 3.52 6.20
C LEU A 40 -3.35 3.21 5.24
N GLY A 41 -4.55 3.40 5.72
CA GLY A 41 -5.75 3.17 4.92
C GLY A 41 -7.00 2.95 5.73
N GLN A 42 -7.98 2.37 5.08
CA GLN A 42 -9.29 2.08 5.67
C GLN A 42 -9.40 0.62 6.06
N ALA A 43 -10.06 0.35 7.19
CA ALA A 43 -10.25 -0.98 7.75
C ALA A 43 -8.93 -1.73 8.07
N VAL A 44 -7.85 -0.99 8.29
CA VAL A 44 -6.52 -1.54 8.61
C VAL A 44 -6.35 -1.83 10.09
N ALA A 45 -7.03 -1.06 10.96
CA ALA A 45 -7.03 -1.26 12.42
C ALA A 45 -8.40 -1.72 12.97
N VAL A 46 -9.37 -2.07 12.11
CA VAL A 46 -10.69 -2.54 12.51
C VAL A 46 -10.74 -4.06 12.57
N PRO A 47 -10.81 -4.68 13.77
CA PRO A 47 -10.82 -6.14 13.92
C PRO A 47 -11.93 -6.81 13.12
N GLY A 48 -11.62 -7.97 12.54
CA GLY A 48 -12.56 -8.77 11.76
C GLY A 48 -12.64 -8.41 10.27
N THR A 49 -12.02 -7.32 9.85
CA THR A 49 -11.93 -6.98 8.43
C THR A 49 -10.84 -7.79 7.72
N ALA A 50 -10.98 -7.99 6.41
CA ALA A 50 -9.99 -8.69 5.62
C ALA A 50 -8.64 -7.95 5.59
N MET A 51 -8.65 -6.61 5.66
CA MET A 51 -7.43 -5.81 5.70
C MET A 51 -6.70 -6.00 7.03
N PHE A 52 -7.40 -5.80 8.15
CA PHE A 52 -6.87 -6.01 9.50
C PHE A 52 -6.27 -7.41 9.68
N ASN A 53 -7.00 -8.47 9.27
CA ASN A 53 -6.58 -9.86 9.47
C ASN A 53 -5.23 -10.19 8.83
N THR A 54 -4.80 -9.43 7.84
CA THR A 54 -3.49 -9.61 7.19
C THR A 54 -2.41 -8.69 7.76
N LEU A 55 -2.74 -7.80 8.69
CA LEU A 55 -1.81 -6.85 9.34
C LEU A 55 -1.56 -7.19 10.81
N THR A 56 -2.12 -8.28 11.33
CA THR A 56 -2.03 -8.64 12.75
C THR A 56 -0.60 -8.86 13.26
N ASP A 57 0.35 -9.12 12.37
CA ASP A 57 1.77 -9.32 12.70
C ASP A 57 2.63 -8.09 12.37
N VAL A 58 2.00 -7.00 11.91
CA VAL A 58 2.67 -5.70 11.73
C VAL A 58 2.67 -4.95 13.05
N PRO A 59 3.79 -4.30 13.46
CA PRO A 59 3.83 -3.47 14.65
C PRO A 59 2.73 -2.39 14.62
N LEU A 60 1.97 -2.28 15.71
CA LEU A 60 0.78 -1.42 15.77
C LEU A 60 1.11 0.06 15.55
N GLU A 61 2.27 0.51 16.00
CA GLU A 61 2.77 1.88 15.82
C GLU A 61 3.02 2.24 14.35
N LYS A 62 3.03 1.27 13.46
CA LYS A 62 3.18 1.46 12.01
C LYS A 62 1.85 1.41 11.25
N VAL A 63 0.73 1.15 11.94
CA VAL A 63 -0.58 0.99 11.30
C VAL A 63 -1.48 2.18 11.63
N PHE A 64 -1.90 2.91 10.61
CA PHE A 64 -2.71 4.12 10.74
C PHE A 64 -4.07 3.91 10.06
N GLU A 65 -5.12 3.83 10.87
CA GLU A 65 -6.50 3.85 10.36
C GLU A 65 -6.86 5.26 9.91
N LEU A 66 -7.36 5.39 8.69
CA LEU A 66 -7.79 6.66 8.11
C LEU A 66 -9.30 6.69 7.88
N PRO A 67 -9.93 7.87 7.91
CA PRO A 67 -11.31 8.02 7.47
C PRO A 67 -11.44 7.72 5.98
N VAL A 68 -12.70 7.53 5.53
CA VAL A 68 -13.02 7.34 4.11
C VAL A 68 -12.78 8.67 3.36
N ALA A 69 -11.56 8.85 2.88
CA ALA A 69 -11.10 10.03 2.13
C ALA A 69 -9.89 9.65 1.27
N GLU A 70 -10.14 8.95 0.18
CA GLU A 70 -9.12 8.28 -0.65
C GLU A 70 -8.13 9.27 -1.26
N GLU A 71 -8.60 10.42 -1.72
CA GLU A 71 -7.74 11.49 -2.25
C GLU A 71 -6.78 12.01 -1.17
N MET A 72 -7.27 12.25 0.05
CA MET A 72 -6.46 12.65 1.20
C MET A 72 -5.45 11.55 1.56
N GLN A 73 -5.90 10.30 1.62
CA GLN A 73 -5.03 9.15 1.90
C GLN A 73 -3.84 9.10 0.94
N MET A 74 -4.07 9.20 -0.36
CA MET A 74 -2.99 9.20 -1.35
C MET A 74 -2.13 10.47 -1.30
N GLY A 75 -2.70 11.62 -0.96
CA GLY A 75 -1.93 12.84 -0.71
C GLY A 75 -0.94 12.68 0.45
N MET A 76 -1.39 12.10 1.57
CA MET A 76 -0.52 11.76 2.71
C MET A 76 0.57 10.76 2.31
N VAL A 77 0.22 9.74 1.54
CA VAL A 77 1.17 8.75 1.00
C VAL A 77 2.27 9.42 0.18
N ASN A 78 1.91 10.35 -0.69
CA ASN A 78 2.87 11.10 -1.50
C ASN A 78 3.83 11.91 -0.60
N GLY A 79 3.30 12.59 0.43
CA GLY A 79 4.11 13.33 1.39
C GLY A 79 5.09 12.43 2.16
N LEU A 80 4.61 11.31 2.68
CA LEU A 80 5.46 10.32 3.38
C LEU A 80 6.57 9.77 2.46
N ALA A 81 6.24 9.49 1.20
CA ALA A 81 7.23 9.01 0.24
C ALA A 81 8.29 10.06 -0.12
N LEU A 82 7.93 11.34 -0.13
CA LEU A 82 8.87 12.44 -0.31
C LEU A 82 9.84 12.58 0.88
N GLU A 83 9.37 12.29 2.09
CA GLU A 83 10.19 12.25 3.32
C GLU A 83 11.04 10.98 3.45
N GLY A 84 11.00 10.08 2.45
CA GLY A 84 11.84 8.88 2.39
C GLY A 84 11.23 7.63 3.02
N PHE A 85 9.99 7.70 3.52
CA PHE A 85 9.27 6.50 3.94
C PHE A 85 8.87 5.63 2.75
N VAL A 86 8.51 4.39 3.03
CA VAL A 86 7.88 3.47 2.09
C VAL A 86 6.45 3.18 2.56
N PRO A 87 5.49 4.07 2.28
CA PRO A 87 4.12 3.87 2.71
C PRO A 87 3.44 2.75 1.93
N VAL A 88 2.71 1.92 2.66
CA VAL A 88 1.80 0.90 2.14
C VAL A 88 0.39 1.46 2.24
N SER A 89 -0.14 1.97 1.14
CA SER A 89 -1.48 2.53 1.05
C SER A 89 -2.50 1.42 0.80
N ILE A 90 -3.45 1.25 1.70
CA ILE A 90 -4.39 0.13 1.69
C ILE A 90 -5.81 0.63 1.43
N PHE A 91 -6.40 0.15 0.34
CA PHE A 91 -7.79 0.38 -0.02
C PHE A 91 -8.57 -0.93 0.10
N PRO A 92 -9.70 -0.98 0.82
CA PRO A 92 -10.46 -2.22 1.02
C PRO A 92 -10.96 -2.85 -0.27
N ARG A 93 -11.24 -2.02 -1.29
CA ARG A 93 -11.72 -2.45 -2.61
C ARG A 93 -11.09 -1.62 -3.72
N TRP A 94 -10.91 -2.25 -4.87
CA TRP A 94 -10.35 -1.61 -6.07
C TRP A 94 -11.09 -0.34 -6.51
N ASN A 95 -12.42 -0.35 -6.47
CA ASN A 95 -13.22 0.79 -6.89
C ASN A 95 -12.98 2.05 -6.03
N PHE A 96 -12.59 1.92 -4.78
CA PHE A 96 -12.24 3.07 -3.94
C PHE A 96 -10.92 3.71 -4.35
N LEU A 97 -9.97 2.94 -4.86
CA LEU A 97 -8.73 3.49 -5.39
C LEU A 97 -8.97 4.48 -6.55
N LEU A 98 -10.06 4.31 -7.31
CA LEU A 98 -10.41 5.23 -8.39
C LEU A 98 -10.61 6.68 -7.90
N LEU A 99 -11.05 6.87 -6.66
CA LEU A 99 -11.22 8.19 -6.05
C LEU A 99 -9.88 8.87 -5.71
N ALA A 100 -8.79 8.13 -5.72
CA ALA A 100 -7.44 8.63 -5.45
C ALA A 100 -6.58 8.78 -6.72
N MET A 101 -7.16 8.61 -7.90
CA MET A 101 -6.41 8.58 -9.17
C MET A 101 -5.70 9.89 -9.48
N ASN A 102 -6.23 11.03 -9.04
CA ASN A 102 -5.56 12.31 -9.22
C ASN A 102 -4.19 12.31 -8.51
N GLN A 103 -4.13 11.88 -7.26
CA GLN A 103 -2.88 11.80 -6.50
C GLN A 103 -1.90 10.77 -7.07
N LEU A 104 -2.43 9.70 -7.64
CA LEU A 104 -1.60 8.66 -8.25
C LEU A 104 -1.00 9.13 -9.59
N ILE A 105 -1.85 9.64 -10.50
CA ILE A 105 -1.46 9.93 -11.89
C ILE A 105 -0.81 11.32 -12.01
N ASN A 106 -1.40 12.33 -11.36
CA ASN A 106 -0.95 13.70 -11.53
C ASN A 106 0.15 14.13 -10.56
N HIS A 107 0.35 13.35 -9.48
CA HIS A 107 1.39 13.63 -8.50
C HIS A 107 2.42 12.51 -8.42
N LEU A 108 2.09 11.35 -7.87
CA LEU A 108 3.05 10.28 -7.60
C LEU A 108 3.84 9.86 -8.85
N ASP A 109 3.15 9.61 -9.95
CA ASP A 109 3.76 9.22 -11.23
C ASP A 109 4.72 10.29 -11.77
N LYS A 110 4.45 11.56 -11.50
CA LYS A 110 5.21 12.69 -12.07
C LYS A 110 6.26 13.28 -11.15
N ILE A 111 6.27 12.98 -9.85
CA ILE A 111 7.20 13.55 -8.88
C ILE A 111 8.66 13.43 -9.35
N SER A 112 9.07 12.27 -9.83
CA SER A 112 10.45 12.05 -10.28
C SER A 112 10.81 12.91 -11.49
N ILE A 113 9.90 13.01 -12.46
CA ILE A 113 10.11 13.80 -13.68
C ILE A 113 10.12 15.30 -13.34
N MET A 114 9.13 15.77 -12.59
CA MET A 114 8.98 17.19 -12.23
C MET A 114 10.12 17.70 -11.35
N SER A 115 10.70 16.83 -10.52
CA SER A 115 11.85 17.15 -9.67
C SER A 115 13.21 16.93 -10.36
N ASN A 116 13.22 16.63 -11.65
CA ASN A 116 14.45 16.25 -12.37
C ASN A 116 15.23 15.12 -11.68
N ASN A 117 14.50 14.09 -11.23
CA ASN A 117 15.00 12.95 -10.44
C ASN A 117 15.57 13.33 -9.05
N GLY A 118 15.25 14.52 -8.54
CA GLY A 118 15.62 14.92 -7.18
C GLY A 118 14.91 14.10 -6.10
N PHE A 119 13.67 13.65 -6.37
CA PHE A 119 12.92 12.77 -5.50
C PHE A 119 12.73 11.38 -6.13
N LYS A 120 12.99 10.34 -5.33
CA LYS A 120 12.81 8.93 -5.71
C LYS A 120 11.82 8.30 -4.76
N THR A 121 10.56 8.57 -4.95
CA THR A 121 9.48 8.06 -4.11
C THR A 121 9.28 6.55 -4.30
N LYS A 122 8.97 5.85 -3.20
CA LYS A 122 8.59 4.44 -3.19
C LYS A 122 7.26 4.30 -2.47
N VAL A 123 6.28 3.75 -3.14
CA VAL A 123 4.93 3.55 -2.59
C VAL A 123 4.45 2.16 -2.95
N ILE A 124 3.83 1.49 -2.00
CA ILE A 124 3.11 0.23 -2.23
C ILE A 124 1.62 0.52 -2.13
N ILE A 125 0.88 0.21 -3.19
CA ILE A 125 -0.58 0.29 -3.18
C ILE A 125 -1.14 -1.10 -3.10
N ARG A 126 -1.96 -1.34 -2.08
CA ARG A 126 -2.64 -2.59 -1.86
C ARG A 126 -4.15 -2.39 -1.91
N THR A 127 -4.83 -3.18 -2.72
CA THR A 127 -6.29 -3.14 -2.81
C THR A 127 -6.87 -4.55 -2.88
N GLY A 128 -8.09 -4.71 -2.37
CA GLY A 128 -8.86 -5.94 -2.53
C GLY A 128 -9.49 -5.99 -3.93
N VAL A 129 -9.20 -7.06 -4.66
CA VAL A 129 -9.89 -7.40 -5.90
C VAL A 129 -10.66 -8.69 -5.66
N GLY A 130 -11.97 -8.65 -5.83
CA GLY A 130 -12.81 -9.83 -5.62
C GLY A 130 -14.08 -9.74 -6.42
N SER A 131 -14.57 -10.89 -6.86
CA SER A 131 -15.89 -11.05 -7.42
C SER A 131 -16.85 -11.51 -6.31
N GLN A 132 -17.49 -10.60 -5.63
CA GLN A 132 -18.62 -10.92 -4.79
C GLN A 132 -19.90 -10.69 -5.59
N ARG A 133 -20.76 -11.66 -5.61
CA ARG A 133 -22.08 -11.53 -6.21
C ARG A 133 -23.13 -11.27 -5.14
N PRO A 134 -24.13 -10.41 -5.41
CA PRO A 134 -24.21 -9.40 -6.48
C PRO A 134 -23.36 -8.18 -6.15
N LEU A 135 -22.78 -7.55 -7.19
CA LEU A 135 -22.20 -6.21 -7.11
C LEU A 135 -23.29 -5.21 -7.43
#